data_50ea01474e7fd6a42de91b91b954cda1
#
_entry.id   50ea01474e7fd6a42de91b91b954cda1
#
_cell.length_a   1.000
_cell.length_b   1.000
_cell.length_c   1.000
_cell.angle_alpha   90.00
_cell.angle_beta   90.00
_cell.angle_gamma   90.00
#
_symmetry.space_group_name_H-M   'P 1'
#
loop_
_entity.id
_entity.type
_entity.pdbx_description
1 polymer ?
#
loop_
_entity_poly.entity_id
_entity_poly.type
_entity_poly.pdbx_seq_one_letter_code
_entity_poly.pdbx_strand_id
1 'polypeptide(L)'
;IAEENSGKLVALVRNNAKLIAEKQNLDYIISDGPPGIGCPVIASLSGASLALLMTEPTLSGIHDLERVIAVCRHFGIPMLVCINKYDINEENSHRIENYCYQQGIEVAAKIPFDNVVTEAIVSGIPVVEYSEGNITQEIGSLWQRITRTLK
;
A
#
# COMPACT_ATOMS: atom_id res chain seq x y z
N ILE A 1 -19.72 -3.38 -18.31
CA ILE A 1 -18.79 -3.64 -19.45
C ILE A 1 -17.41 -3.02 -19.18
N ALA A 2 -17.30 -1.76 -18.71
CA ALA A 2 -16.01 -1.11 -18.48
C ALA A 2 -15.24 -1.70 -17.28
N GLU A 3 -15.92 -1.99 -16.17
CA GLU A 3 -15.31 -2.55 -14.94
C GLU A 3 -14.82 -3.99 -15.13
N GLU A 4 -15.57 -4.80 -15.87
CA GLU A 4 -15.17 -6.18 -16.17
C GLU A 4 -13.92 -6.24 -17.04
N ASN A 5 -13.78 -5.33 -17.98
CA ASN A 5 -12.59 -5.22 -18.83
C ASN A 5 -11.37 -4.75 -18.04
N SER A 6 -11.52 -3.82 -17.10
CA SER A 6 -10.41 -3.35 -16.26
C SER A 6 -9.87 -4.44 -15.32
N GLY A 7 -10.74 -5.26 -14.73
CA GLY A 7 -10.31 -6.41 -13.93
C GLY A 7 -9.53 -7.45 -14.75
N LYS A 8 -9.97 -7.75 -15.98
CA LYS A 8 -9.24 -8.64 -16.90
C LYS A 8 -7.87 -8.09 -17.28
N LEU A 9 -7.76 -6.77 -17.50
CA LEU A 9 -6.50 -6.13 -17.81
C LEU A 9 -5.52 -6.22 -16.64
N VAL A 10 -5.96 -5.95 -15.41
CA VAL A 10 -5.13 -6.09 -14.21
C VAL A 10 -4.62 -7.53 -14.05
N ALA A 11 -5.50 -8.52 -14.24
CA ALA A 11 -5.10 -9.93 -14.18
C ALA A 11 -4.04 -10.29 -15.25
N LEU A 12 -4.18 -9.77 -16.47
CA LEU A 12 -3.21 -9.98 -17.55
C LEU A 12 -1.86 -9.36 -17.21
N VAL A 13 -1.83 -8.11 -16.73
CA VAL A 13 -0.61 -7.41 -16.33
C VAL A 13 0.11 -8.19 -15.22
N ARG A 14 -0.61 -8.67 -14.22
CA ARG A 14 -0.03 -9.47 -13.13
C ARG A 14 0.53 -10.81 -13.60
N ASN A 15 -0.15 -11.50 -14.50
CA ASN A 15 0.36 -12.74 -15.07
C ASN A 15 1.66 -12.51 -15.86
N ASN A 16 1.72 -11.44 -16.65
CA ASN A 16 2.93 -11.06 -17.35
C ASN A 16 4.07 -10.70 -16.38
N ALA A 17 3.77 -9.96 -15.30
CA ALA A 17 4.76 -9.64 -14.27
C ALA A 17 5.33 -10.91 -13.62
N LYS A 18 4.51 -11.93 -13.34
CA LYS A 18 4.97 -13.22 -12.81
C LYS A 18 5.93 -13.91 -13.78
N LEU A 19 5.58 -13.98 -15.05
CA LEU A 19 6.45 -14.60 -16.08
C LEU A 19 7.81 -13.88 -16.20
N ILE A 20 7.81 -12.55 -16.09
CA ILE A 20 9.04 -11.74 -16.09
C ILE A 20 9.86 -12.02 -14.84
N ALA A 21 9.22 -12.01 -13.66
CA ALA A 21 9.89 -12.27 -12.40
C ALA A 21 10.55 -13.65 -12.36
N GLU A 22 9.83 -14.69 -12.80
CA GLU A 22 10.37 -16.06 -12.93
C GLU A 22 11.56 -16.12 -13.90
N LYS A 23 11.43 -15.50 -15.07
CA LYS A 23 12.49 -15.48 -16.09
C LYS A 23 13.76 -14.74 -15.64
N GLN A 24 13.60 -13.71 -14.83
CA GLN A 24 14.68 -12.84 -14.35
C GLN A 24 15.15 -13.17 -12.93
N ASN A 25 14.56 -14.17 -12.28
CA ASN A 25 14.81 -14.55 -10.88
C ASN A 25 14.65 -13.35 -9.93
N LEU A 26 13.53 -12.61 -10.07
CA LEU A 26 13.21 -11.49 -9.19
C LEU A 26 12.47 -11.99 -7.94
N ASP A 27 12.88 -11.48 -6.77
CA ASP A 27 12.32 -11.91 -5.48
C ASP A 27 10.92 -11.35 -5.21
N TYR A 28 10.60 -10.18 -5.78
CA TYR A 28 9.37 -9.45 -5.47
C TYR A 28 8.67 -8.94 -6.73
N ILE A 29 7.35 -8.91 -6.66
CA ILE A 29 6.48 -8.20 -7.60
C ILE A 29 5.68 -7.19 -6.78
N ILE A 30 5.81 -5.91 -7.07
CA ILE A 30 5.04 -4.85 -6.45
C ILE A 30 3.98 -4.41 -7.45
N SER A 31 2.72 -4.47 -7.03
CA SER A 31 1.58 -3.99 -7.82
C SER A 31 1.02 -2.72 -7.20
N ASP A 32 1.05 -1.62 -7.93
CA ASP A 32 0.31 -0.41 -7.54
C ASP A 32 -1.17 -0.64 -7.80
N GLY A 33 -1.96 -0.64 -6.73
CA GLY A 33 -3.39 -0.90 -6.77
C GLY A 33 -4.19 0.39 -6.88
N PRO A 34 -5.31 0.40 -7.64
CA PRO A 34 -6.18 1.56 -7.69
C PRO A 34 -6.89 1.80 -6.35
N PRO A 35 -7.38 3.02 -6.09
CA PRO A 35 -8.18 3.29 -4.90
C PRO A 35 -9.56 2.64 -4.97
N GLY A 36 -10.21 2.53 -3.81
CA GLY A 36 -11.57 2.01 -3.67
C GLY A 36 -11.65 0.50 -3.46
N ILE A 37 -12.76 -0.13 -3.86
CA ILE A 37 -13.06 -1.56 -3.65
C ILE A 37 -13.68 -2.24 -4.88
N GLY A 38 -13.61 -1.62 -6.05
CA GLY A 38 -14.16 -2.16 -7.30
C GLY A 38 -13.40 -3.38 -7.85
N CYS A 39 -13.87 -3.93 -8.95
CA CYS A 39 -13.25 -5.08 -9.61
C CYS A 39 -11.74 -4.95 -9.86
N PRO A 40 -11.19 -3.77 -10.21
CA PRO A 40 -9.74 -3.62 -10.37
C PRO A 40 -8.96 -3.84 -9.07
N VAL A 41 -9.48 -3.38 -7.92
CA VAL A 41 -8.86 -3.60 -6.60
C VAL A 41 -8.86 -5.09 -6.26
N ILE A 42 -10.00 -5.76 -6.42
CA ILE A 42 -10.14 -7.21 -6.21
C ILE A 42 -9.15 -7.97 -7.10
N ALA A 43 -9.04 -7.59 -8.38
CA ALA A 43 -8.09 -8.21 -9.30
C ALA A 43 -6.62 -7.94 -8.90
N SER A 44 -6.31 -6.76 -8.35
CA SER A 44 -4.97 -6.43 -7.84
C SER A 44 -4.62 -7.24 -6.59
N LEU A 45 -5.58 -7.47 -5.72
CA LEU A 45 -5.40 -8.24 -4.48
C LEU A 45 -5.36 -9.75 -4.72
N SER A 46 -6.11 -10.26 -5.70
CA SER A 46 -6.24 -11.70 -5.94
C SER A 46 -4.91 -12.40 -6.11
N GLY A 47 -4.56 -13.31 -5.20
CA GLY A 47 -3.29 -14.04 -5.18
C GLY A 47 -2.07 -13.18 -4.81
N ALA A 48 -2.26 -12.03 -4.16
CA ALA A 48 -1.17 -11.31 -3.50
C ALA A 48 -0.76 -12.05 -2.22
N SER A 49 0.54 -12.09 -1.95
CA SER A 49 1.09 -12.68 -0.72
C SER A 49 0.90 -11.75 0.48
N LEU A 50 0.82 -10.45 0.23
CA LEU A 50 0.64 -9.39 1.22
C LEU A 50 0.00 -8.18 0.56
N ALA A 51 -0.92 -7.52 1.26
CA ALA A 51 -1.45 -6.22 0.90
C ALA A 51 -0.88 -5.14 1.84
N LEU A 52 -0.24 -4.12 1.28
CA LEU A 52 0.08 -2.90 2.00
C LEU A 52 -1.03 -1.88 1.74
N LEU A 53 -1.81 -1.57 2.76
CA LEU A 53 -2.91 -0.62 2.68
C LEU A 53 -2.40 0.77 3.06
N MET A 54 -2.26 1.64 2.05
CA MET A 54 -1.89 3.04 2.24
C MET A 54 -3.13 3.87 2.53
N THR A 55 -3.14 4.63 3.61
CA THR A 55 -4.24 5.54 3.96
C THR A 55 -3.71 6.90 4.42
N GLU A 56 -4.55 7.93 4.35
CA GLU A 56 -4.29 9.25 4.92
C GLU A 56 -5.28 9.52 6.06
N PRO A 57 -4.95 10.37 7.04
CA PRO A 57 -5.78 10.64 8.21
C PRO A 57 -6.95 11.59 7.88
N THR A 58 -7.77 11.18 6.94
CA THR A 58 -9.00 11.85 6.52
C THR A 58 -10.22 10.98 6.81
N LEU A 59 -11.41 11.55 6.90
CA LEU A 59 -12.64 10.78 7.11
C LEU A 59 -12.88 9.79 5.96
N SER A 60 -12.62 10.20 4.72
CA SER A 60 -12.70 9.30 3.56
C SER A 60 -11.66 8.19 3.62
N GLY A 61 -10.40 8.52 3.99
CA GLY A 61 -9.32 7.53 4.12
C GLY A 61 -9.64 6.46 5.17
N ILE A 62 -10.23 6.83 6.31
CA ILE A 62 -10.68 5.88 7.34
C ILE A 62 -11.76 4.95 6.77
N HIS A 63 -12.79 5.52 6.15
CA HIS A 63 -13.90 4.75 5.60
C HIS A 63 -13.44 3.78 4.48
N ASP A 64 -12.57 4.25 3.59
CA ASP A 64 -12.05 3.41 2.51
C ASP A 64 -11.13 2.30 3.06
N LEU A 65 -10.32 2.60 4.08
CA LEU A 65 -9.49 1.61 4.77
C LEU A 65 -10.35 0.47 5.35
N GLU A 66 -11.44 0.79 6.05
CA GLU A 66 -12.36 -0.21 6.61
C GLU A 66 -12.90 -1.16 5.53
N ARG A 67 -13.27 -0.59 4.38
CA ARG A 67 -13.82 -1.36 3.25
C ARG A 67 -12.78 -2.27 2.61
N VAL A 68 -11.55 -1.78 2.40
CA VAL A 68 -10.47 -2.59 1.82
C VAL A 68 -10.02 -3.69 2.78
N ILE A 69 -9.97 -3.44 4.09
CA ILE A 69 -9.71 -4.46 5.11
C ILE A 69 -10.74 -5.59 5.01
N ALA A 70 -12.03 -5.27 4.85
CA ALA A 70 -13.07 -6.29 4.70
C ALA A 70 -12.85 -7.14 3.43
N VAL A 71 -12.41 -6.52 2.33
CA VAL A 71 -12.06 -7.22 1.08
C VAL A 71 -10.86 -8.15 1.30
N CYS A 72 -9.78 -7.66 1.90
CA CYS A 72 -8.59 -8.49 2.19
C CYS A 72 -8.94 -9.70 3.07
N ARG A 73 -9.76 -9.50 4.10
CA ARG A 73 -10.24 -10.60 4.96
C ARG A 73 -11.08 -11.62 4.20
N HIS A 74 -11.99 -11.15 3.34
CA HIS A 74 -12.82 -12.04 2.52
C HIS A 74 -11.96 -12.98 1.65
N PHE A 75 -10.84 -12.48 1.15
CA PHE A 75 -9.92 -13.27 0.32
C PHE A 75 -8.78 -13.92 1.12
N GLY A 76 -8.75 -13.78 2.44
CA GLY A 76 -7.71 -14.36 3.30
C GLY A 76 -6.31 -13.79 3.03
N ILE A 77 -6.21 -12.52 2.59
CA ILE A 77 -4.94 -11.89 2.24
C ILE A 77 -4.36 -11.24 3.49
N PRO A 78 -3.13 -11.59 3.90
CA PRO A 78 -2.41 -10.89 4.95
C PRO A 78 -2.25 -9.41 4.60
N MET A 79 -2.33 -8.52 5.61
CA MET A 79 -2.28 -7.09 5.35
C MET A 79 -1.46 -6.35 6.40
N LEU A 80 -0.83 -5.27 5.96
CA LEU A 80 -0.19 -4.24 6.77
C LEU A 80 -0.82 -2.88 6.41
N VAL A 81 -0.84 -1.96 7.36
CA VAL A 81 -1.33 -0.59 7.14
C VAL A 81 -0.15 0.39 7.23
N CYS A 82 -0.13 1.38 6.36
CA CYS A 82 0.75 2.54 6.47
C CYS A 82 -0.09 3.82 6.45
N ILE A 83 0.11 4.68 7.44
CA ILE A 83 -0.55 5.98 7.51
C ILE A 83 0.36 7.01 6.88
N ASN A 84 0.00 7.47 5.69
CA ASN A 84 0.72 8.52 4.97
C ASN A 84 0.27 9.89 5.47
N LYS A 85 1.21 10.85 5.58
CA LYS A 85 0.97 12.21 6.09
C LYS A 85 0.26 12.20 7.45
N TYR A 86 0.71 11.33 8.35
CA TYR A 86 0.02 11.08 9.62
C TYR A 86 -0.14 12.33 10.49
N ASP A 87 0.75 13.29 10.35
CA ASP A 87 0.86 14.54 11.10
C ASP A 87 -0.08 15.65 10.64
N ILE A 88 -0.73 15.52 9.48
CA ILE A 88 -1.71 16.52 9.02
C ILE A 88 -3.01 16.48 9.85
N ASN A 89 -3.30 15.35 10.49
CA ASN A 89 -4.42 15.20 11.42
C ASN A 89 -4.15 14.07 12.41
N GLU A 90 -3.52 14.40 13.53
CA GLU A 90 -3.13 13.43 14.55
C GLU A 90 -4.33 12.69 15.18
N GLU A 91 -5.47 13.37 15.37
CA GLU A 91 -6.68 12.75 15.91
C GLU A 91 -7.17 11.62 15.01
N ASN A 92 -7.28 11.87 13.71
CA ASN A 92 -7.67 10.84 12.76
C ASN A 92 -6.60 9.74 12.61
N SER A 93 -5.31 10.08 12.72
CA SER A 93 -4.23 9.09 12.77
C SER A 93 -4.40 8.13 13.95
N HIS A 94 -4.66 8.65 15.13
CA HIS A 94 -4.95 7.83 16.31
C HIS A 94 -6.23 6.99 16.16
N ARG A 95 -7.26 7.51 15.49
CA ARG A 95 -8.46 6.71 15.17
C ARG A 95 -8.14 5.53 14.28
N ILE A 96 -7.29 5.72 13.25
CA ILE A 96 -6.82 4.64 12.37
C ILE A 96 -6.01 3.61 13.18
N GLU A 97 -5.04 4.06 14.00
CA GLU A 97 -4.24 3.18 14.84
C GLU A 97 -5.11 2.32 15.78
N ASN A 98 -6.05 2.95 16.47
CA ASN A 98 -6.97 2.27 17.38
C ASN A 98 -7.86 1.26 16.63
N TYR A 99 -8.36 1.63 15.47
CA TYR A 99 -9.14 0.72 14.64
C TYR A 99 -8.31 -0.49 14.19
N CYS A 100 -7.11 -0.26 13.68
CA CYS A 100 -6.21 -1.35 13.29
C CYS A 100 -5.87 -2.26 14.47
N TYR A 101 -5.58 -1.69 15.64
CA TYR A 101 -5.31 -2.46 16.86
C TYR A 101 -6.50 -3.35 17.25
N GLN A 102 -7.71 -2.81 17.28
CA GLN A 102 -8.95 -3.58 17.58
C GLN A 102 -9.20 -4.68 16.55
N GLN A 103 -8.76 -4.47 15.32
CA GLN A 103 -8.90 -5.43 14.24
C GLN A 103 -7.74 -6.45 14.17
N GLY A 104 -6.73 -6.34 15.04
CA GLY A 104 -5.54 -7.20 15.00
C GLY A 104 -4.68 -6.99 13.77
N ILE A 105 -4.68 -5.76 13.21
CA ILE A 105 -3.91 -5.39 12.02
C ILE A 105 -2.73 -4.51 12.44
N GLU A 106 -1.56 -4.80 11.91
CA GLU A 106 -0.36 -4.03 12.20
C GLU A 106 -0.33 -2.72 11.38
N VAL A 107 -0.11 -1.60 12.07
CA VAL A 107 0.33 -0.35 11.43
C VAL A 107 1.85 -0.41 11.28
N ALA A 108 2.31 -0.73 10.09
CA ALA A 108 3.72 -1.01 9.81
C ALA A 108 4.58 0.24 9.73
N ALA A 109 4.00 1.38 9.35
CA ALA A 109 4.68 2.67 9.31
C ALA A 109 3.70 3.85 9.39
N LYS A 110 4.24 5.00 9.82
CA LYS A 110 3.61 6.32 9.75
C LYS A 110 4.58 7.27 9.07
N ILE A 111 4.22 7.75 7.88
CA ILE A 111 5.05 8.63 7.08
C ILE A 111 4.55 10.06 7.28
N PRO A 112 5.39 11.02 7.72
CA PRO A 112 4.98 12.41 7.89
C PRO A 112 4.78 13.12 6.54
N PHE A 113 4.08 14.24 6.56
CA PHE A 113 4.08 15.16 5.43
C PHE A 113 5.42 15.89 5.37
N ASP A 114 6.05 15.92 4.19
CA ASP A 114 7.28 16.65 3.96
C ASP A 114 7.35 17.18 2.52
N ASN A 115 7.77 18.43 2.38
CA ASN A 115 7.92 19.07 1.07
C ASN A 115 9.02 18.42 0.21
N VAL A 116 9.97 17.74 0.84
CA VAL A 116 11.04 17.00 0.14
C VAL A 116 10.48 15.99 -0.87
N VAL A 117 9.29 15.42 -0.59
CA VAL A 117 8.61 14.52 -1.53
C VAL A 117 8.20 15.23 -2.80
N THR A 118 7.66 16.46 -2.67
CA THR A 118 7.26 17.28 -3.81
C THR A 118 8.50 17.70 -4.62
N GLU A 119 9.59 18.07 -3.95
CA GLU A 119 10.85 18.44 -4.60
C GLU A 119 11.44 17.26 -5.38
N ALA A 120 11.42 16.07 -4.81
CA ALA A 120 11.86 14.83 -5.45
C ALA A 120 11.02 14.52 -6.71
N ILE A 121 9.68 14.63 -6.61
CA ILE A 121 8.76 14.43 -7.73
C ILE A 121 9.05 15.42 -8.86
N VAL A 122 9.19 16.70 -8.55
CA VAL A 122 9.52 17.76 -9.54
C VAL A 122 10.86 17.48 -10.21
N SER A 123 11.81 16.93 -9.47
CA SER A 123 13.14 16.54 -9.98
C SER A 123 13.14 15.24 -10.77
N GLY A 124 12.01 14.48 -10.77
CA GLY A 124 11.91 13.16 -11.41
C GLY A 124 12.79 12.10 -10.74
N ILE A 125 13.11 12.26 -9.46
CA ILE A 125 13.97 11.38 -8.68
C ILE A 125 13.15 10.75 -7.55
N PRO A 126 13.24 9.43 -7.30
CA PRO A 126 12.62 8.81 -6.14
C PRO A 126 13.07 9.48 -4.84
N VAL A 127 12.14 9.72 -3.90
CA VAL A 127 12.46 10.44 -2.66
C VAL A 127 13.57 9.77 -1.86
N VAL A 128 13.66 8.45 -1.92
CA VAL A 128 14.71 7.66 -1.23
C VAL A 128 16.11 7.83 -1.82
N GLU A 129 16.20 8.33 -3.06
CA GLU A 129 17.48 8.69 -3.73
C GLU A 129 17.73 10.20 -3.66
N TYR A 130 16.65 10.99 -3.47
CA TYR A 130 16.74 12.46 -3.41
C TYR A 130 17.18 12.96 -2.03
N SER A 131 16.80 12.29 -0.94
CA SER A 131 17.04 12.72 0.43
C SER A 131 17.40 11.56 1.35
N GLU A 132 18.29 11.79 2.30
CA GLU A 132 18.61 10.87 3.40
C GLU A 132 17.81 11.18 4.69
N GLY A 133 16.78 12.00 4.59
CA GLY A 133 15.97 12.47 5.71
C GLY A 133 15.05 11.41 6.33
N ASN A 134 14.20 11.85 7.26
CA ASN A 134 13.29 10.98 8.02
C ASN A 134 12.37 10.13 7.11
N ILE A 135 11.84 10.72 6.03
CA ILE A 135 10.98 9.99 5.09
C ILE A 135 11.67 8.78 4.48
N THR A 136 12.93 8.94 4.06
CA THR A 136 13.71 7.84 3.48
C THR A 136 13.92 6.73 4.52
N GLN A 137 14.16 7.09 5.77
CA GLN A 137 14.32 6.14 6.87
C GLN A 137 13.01 5.38 7.14
N GLU A 138 11.87 6.08 7.17
CA GLU A 138 10.55 5.48 7.37
C GLU A 138 10.18 4.52 6.22
N ILE A 139 10.43 4.91 4.98
CA ILE A 139 10.20 4.05 3.80
C ILE A 139 11.12 2.81 3.87
N GLY A 140 12.38 2.99 4.23
CA GLY A 140 13.32 1.88 4.41
C GLY A 140 12.89 0.91 5.51
N SER A 141 12.42 1.44 6.64
CA SER A 141 11.88 0.63 7.75
C SER A 141 10.61 -0.12 7.34
N LEU A 142 9.71 0.53 6.60
CA LEU A 142 8.51 -0.10 6.04
C LEU A 142 8.88 -1.26 5.10
N TRP A 143 9.87 -1.06 4.22
CA TRP A 143 10.34 -2.12 3.33
C TRP A 143 10.89 -3.32 4.09
N GLN A 144 11.70 -3.08 5.13
CA GLN A 144 12.20 -4.16 5.99
C GLN A 144 11.06 -4.92 6.69
N ARG A 145 10.00 -4.23 7.10
CA ARG A 145 8.82 -4.84 7.73
C ARG A 145 8.09 -5.74 6.73
N ILE A 146 7.83 -5.23 5.51
CA ILE A 146 7.21 -5.99 4.43
C ILE A 146 7.99 -7.27 4.14
N THR A 147 9.29 -7.16 3.95
CA THR A 147 10.15 -8.30 3.60
C THR A 147 10.28 -9.34 4.72
N ARG A 148 10.15 -8.93 5.99
CA ARG A 148 10.07 -9.87 7.12
C ARG A 148 8.73 -10.62 7.17
N THR A 149 7.65 -9.94 6.84
CA THR A 149 6.30 -10.55 6.84
C THR A 149 6.12 -11.56 5.72
N LEU A 150 6.87 -11.41 4.61
CA LEU A 150 6.83 -12.30 3.45
C LEU A 150 7.73 -13.56 3.58
N LYS A 151 8.62 -13.60 4.57
CA LYS A 151 9.49 -14.75 4.88
C LYS A 151 8.81 -15.72 5.82
#